data_7a48054ac6c26fbb2c9cad0bf971bafa
#
_entry.id   7a48054ac6c26fbb2c9cad0bf971bafa
#
_cell.length_a   1.000
_cell.length_b   1.000
_cell.length_c   1.000
_cell.angle_alpha   90.00
_cell.angle_beta   90.00
_cell.angle_gamma   90.00
#
_symmetry.space_group_name_H-M   'P 1'
#
loop_
_entity.id
_entity.type
_entity.pdbx_description
1 polymer ?
#
loop_
_entity_poly.entity_id
_entity_poly.type
_entity_poly.pdbx_seq_one_letter_code
_entity_poly.pdbx_strand_id
1 'polypeptide(L)'
;YWAFTLVFAVSVRCSPLTVMALPELVIHTIHPASLTEYMHFDELTYDRKDLSQIQAVTEWLTAHLGEGDTAYMIPDDMLYNPGHLRNCMLPEHPLDGKLPDSFSVPGTHTFPMGFFEAKYVITADPFPSTLAPDTELGHRFNAKFIQLRDETHTLAATFDMGNGYTFSIWERVEAPTREEVETYLHVFDAENAQYPEMFSQVTEGWLAAHGL
;
A
#
# COMPACT_ATOMS: atom_id res chain seq x y z
N TYR A 1 23.84 33.70 -5.21
CA TYR A 1 22.82 34.09 -6.19
C TYR A 1 23.15 33.56 -7.59
N TRP A 2 24.35 33.77 -8.11
CA TRP A 2 24.75 33.34 -9.46
C TRP A 2 24.75 31.81 -9.62
N ALA A 3 25.18 31.07 -8.61
CA ALA A 3 25.16 29.61 -8.65
C ALA A 3 23.71 29.06 -8.72
N PHE A 4 22.78 29.66 -7.99
CA PHE A 4 21.37 29.29 -8.02
C PHE A 4 20.73 29.56 -9.37
N THR A 5 21.04 30.69 -9.97
CA THR A 5 20.54 31.05 -11.31
C THR A 5 21.09 30.12 -12.40
N LEU A 6 22.34 29.68 -12.27
CA LEU A 6 22.96 28.76 -13.24
C LEU A 6 22.30 27.36 -13.13
N VAL A 7 22.10 26.86 -11.91
CA VAL A 7 21.45 25.56 -11.69
C VAL A 7 20.00 25.59 -12.17
N PHE A 8 19.27 26.65 -11.88
CA PHE A 8 17.89 26.80 -12.33
C PHE A 8 17.82 26.89 -13.88
N ALA A 9 18.72 27.65 -14.51
CA ALA A 9 18.77 27.77 -15.97
C ALA A 9 19.13 26.44 -16.66
N VAL A 10 20.00 25.64 -16.05
CA VAL A 10 20.34 24.28 -16.53
C VAL A 10 19.16 23.32 -16.35
N SER A 11 18.49 23.36 -15.21
CA SER A 11 17.34 22.50 -14.90
C SER A 11 16.15 22.75 -15.84
N VAL A 12 15.93 24.00 -16.26
CA VAL A 12 14.82 24.36 -17.17
C VAL A 12 15.09 23.95 -18.63
N ARG A 13 16.37 23.83 -19.02
CA ARG A 13 16.75 23.50 -20.41
C ARG A 13 17.12 22.02 -20.62
N CYS A 14 17.35 21.29 -19.57
CA CYS A 14 17.73 19.87 -19.66
C CYS A 14 16.49 18.97 -19.62
N SER A 15 16.51 17.93 -20.44
CA SER A 15 15.50 16.87 -20.33
C SER A 15 15.57 16.24 -18.93
N PRO A 16 14.50 15.59 -18.45
CA PRO A 16 14.50 14.89 -17.16
C PRO A 16 15.72 13.96 -16.98
N LEU A 17 16.17 13.32 -18.05
CA LEU A 17 17.36 12.47 -18.09
C LEU A 17 18.68 13.23 -17.79
N THR A 18 18.76 14.50 -18.18
CA THR A 18 19.98 15.30 -17.94
C THR A 18 20.00 15.86 -16.52
N VAL A 19 18.83 16.10 -15.93
CA VAL A 19 18.72 16.51 -14.51
C VAL A 19 19.14 15.36 -13.60
N MET A 20 18.85 14.11 -13.98
CA MET A 20 19.29 12.92 -13.25
C MET A 20 20.81 12.71 -13.30
N ALA A 21 21.50 13.29 -14.27
CA ALA A 21 22.96 13.25 -14.41
C ALA A 21 23.69 14.40 -13.69
N LEU A 22 22.95 15.29 -12.99
CA LEU A 22 23.60 16.31 -12.18
C LEU A 22 24.41 15.63 -11.06
N PRO A 23 25.68 16.02 -10.86
CA PRO A 23 26.49 15.47 -9.82
C PRO A 23 25.82 15.64 -8.45
N GLU A 24 25.85 14.61 -7.61
CA GLU A 24 25.36 14.62 -6.22
C GLU A 24 25.79 15.88 -5.46
N LEU A 25 26.97 16.40 -5.75
CA LEU A 25 27.53 17.60 -5.17
C LEU A 25 26.61 18.84 -5.35
N VAL A 26 25.91 18.95 -6.47
CA VAL A 26 25.01 20.07 -6.75
C VAL A 26 23.72 19.93 -5.97
N ILE A 27 23.21 18.72 -5.84
CA ILE A 27 22.01 18.42 -5.06
C ILE A 27 22.29 18.66 -3.58
N HIS A 28 23.41 18.18 -3.06
CA HIS A 28 23.83 18.42 -1.68
C HIS A 28 24.04 19.90 -1.32
N THR A 29 24.49 20.71 -2.29
CA THR A 29 24.73 22.15 -2.05
C THR A 29 23.42 22.95 -1.97
N ILE A 30 22.37 22.49 -2.63
CA ILE A 30 21.09 23.22 -2.73
C ILE A 30 20.12 22.83 -1.61
N HIS A 31 20.06 21.53 -1.27
CA HIS A 31 19.17 20.99 -0.22
C HIS A 31 19.80 19.74 0.43
N PRO A 32 20.72 19.91 1.37
CA PRO A 32 21.60 18.82 1.80
C PRO A 32 20.91 17.68 2.57
N ALA A 33 19.72 17.87 3.09
CA ALA A 33 19.04 16.82 3.85
C ALA A 33 17.72 16.35 3.20
N SER A 34 16.91 17.29 2.72
CA SER A 34 15.53 16.97 2.37
C SER A 34 15.38 16.33 0.98
N LEU A 35 16.30 16.58 0.05
CA LEU A 35 16.22 15.99 -1.29
C LEU A 35 16.79 14.57 -1.34
N THR A 36 17.84 14.28 -0.59
CA THR A 36 18.38 12.92 -0.48
C THR A 36 17.47 12.01 0.33
N GLU A 37 16.78 12.54 1.33
CA GLU A 37 15.82 11.80 2.14
C GLU A 37 14.49 11.56 1.38
N TYR A 38 14.11 12.51 0.51
CA TYR A 38 12.92 12.39 -0.34
C TYR A 38 13.18 11.69 -1.67
N MET A 39 14.42 11.71 -2.12
CA MET A 39 14.86 11.11 -3.37
C MET A 39 15.95 10.07 -3.03
N HIS A 40 15.59 9.01 -2.31
CA HIS A 40 16.38 7.78 -2.29
C HIS A 40 16.45 7.23 -3.72
N PHE A 41 17.20 7.91 -4.59
CA PHE A 41 17.36 7.51 -5.99
C PHE A 41 18.00 6.12 -6.12
N ASP A 42 18.73 5.70 -5.10
CA ASP A 42 19.36 4.37 -5.08
C ASP A 42 18.34 3.25 -4.79
N GLU A 43 17.17 3.58 -4.22
CA GLU A 43 16.10 2.61 -3.93
C GLU A 43 14.86 2.83 -4.80
N LEU A 44 14.76 3.98 -5.46
CA LEU A 44 13.64 4.27 -6.34
C LEU A 44 13.73 3.46 -7.64
N THR A 45 13.07 2.33 -7.63
CA THR A 45 12.29 1.78 -8.75
C THR A 45 12.99 1.50 -10.08
N TYR A 46 14.15 2.06 -10.39
CA TYR A 46 14.84 1.79 -11.65
C TYR A 46 15.56 0.45 -11.68
N ASP A 47 15.78 -0.17 -10.53
CA ASP A 47 16.39 -1.50 -10.41
C ASP A 47 15.58 -2.43 -9.50
N ARG A 48 14.24 -2.30 -9.55
CA ARG A 48 13.36 -3.17 -8.80
C ARG A 48 13.43 -4.59 -9.37
N LYS A 49 14.15 -5.47 -8.68
CA LYS A 49 14.41 -6.85 -9.12
C LYS A 49 13.18 -7.74 -9.13
N ASP A 50 12.16 -7.35 -8.39
CA ASP A 50 10.88 -8.06 -8.25
C ASP A 50 9.75 -7.50 -9.13
N LEU A 51 10.06 -6.65 -10.12
CA LEU A 51 9.05 -6.07 -11.00
C LEU A 51 8.23 -7.13 -11.74
N SER A 52 8.88 -8.17 -12.24
CA SER A 52 8.19 -9.27 -12.93
C SER A 52 7.23 -10.04 -12.01
N GLN A 53 7.57 -10.15 -10.73
CA GLN A 53 6.70 -10.78 -9.72
C GLN A 53 5.50 -9.90 -9.39
N ILE A 54 5.72 -8.58 -9.27
CA ILE A 54 4.63 -7.61 -9.08
C ILE A 54 3.68 -7.62 -10.28
N GLN A 55 4.23 -7.68 -11.50
CA GLN A 55 3.42 -7.82 -12.72
C GLN A 55 2.62 -9.12 -12.73
N ALA A 56 3.22 -10.25 -12.33
CA ALA A 56 2.51 -11.53 -12.23
C ALA A 56 1.35 -11.48 -11.23
N VAL A 57 1.51 -10.82 -10.08
CA VAL A 57 0.42 -10.58 -9.12
C VAL A 57 -0.69 -9.74 -9.75
N THR A 58 -0.31 -8.65 -10.45
CA THR A 58 -1.27 -7.75 -11.11
C THR A 58 -2.03 -8.46 -12.23
N GLU A 59 -1.36 -9.27 -13.06
CA GLU A 59 -1.98 -10.08 -14.11
C GLU A 59 -2.96 -11.10 -13.52
N TRP A 60 -2.57 -11.75 -12.43
CA TRP A 60 -3.44 -12.71 -11.74
C TRP A 60 -4.71 -12.03 -11.22
N LEU A 61 -4.57 -10.89 -10.52
CA LEU A 61 -5.70 -10.13 -10.01
C LEU A 61 -6.61 -9.66 -11.16
N THR A 62 -6.03 -9.14 -12.24
CA THR A 62 -6.77 -8.68 -13.42
C THR A 62 -7.59 -9.80 -14.05
N ALA A 63 -7.05 -11.02 -14.07
CA ALA A 63 -7.74 -12.19 -14.64
C ALA A 63 -8.88 -12.72 -13.75
N HIS A 64 -8.81 -12.47 -12.41
CA HIS A 64 -9.74 -13.07 -11.44
C HIS A 64 -10.76 -12.07 -10.85
N LEU A 65 -10.51 -10.75 -10.98
CA LEU A 65 -11.45 -9.71 -10.58
C LEU A 65 -12.46 -9.42 -11.69
N GLY A 66 -13.71 -9.77 -11.44
CA GLY A 66 -14.84 -9.44 -12.30
C GLY A 66 -15.18 -7.94 -12.28
N GLU A 67 -16.29 -7.61 -12.95
CA GLU A 67 -16.87 -6.27 -12.88
C GLU A 67 -17.43 -6.02 -11.46
N GLY A 68 -17.01 -4.94 -10.83
CA GLY A 68 -17.42 -4.60 -9.46
C GLY A 68 -16.62 -5.30 -8.35
N ASP A 69 -15.84 -6.35 -8.67
CA ASP A 69 -14.97 -6.98 -7.68
C ASP A 69 -13.78 -6.06 -7.34
N THR A 70 -13.38 -6.08 -6.06
CA THR A 70 -12.21 -5.36 -5.57
C THR A 70 -11.24 -6.31 -4.87
N ALA A 71 -9.99 -5.88 -4.76
CA ALA A 71 -8.99 -6.50 -3.89
C ALA A 71 -8.53 -5.49 -2.85
N TYR A 72 -8.05 -5.96 -1.72
CA TYR A 72 -7.46 -5.14 -0.67
C TYR A 72 -6.07 -5.64 -0.32
N MET A 73 -5.09 -4.75 -0.31
CA MET A 73 -3.72 -5.07 0.07
C MET A 73 -3.46 -4.58 1.49
N ILE A 74 -3.19 -5.51 2.43
CA ILE A 74 -2.89 -5.14 3.82
C ILE A 74 -1.53 -4.45 3.93
N PRO A 75 -0.43 -4.95 3.30
CA PRO A 75 0.82 -4.21 3.25
C PRO A 75 0.66 -2.84 2.61
N ASP A 76 1.16 -1.80 3.27
CA ASP A 76 1.20 -0.43 2.75
C ASP A 76 2.47 0.24 3.23
N ASP A 77 3.55 -0.11 2.59
CA ASP A 77 4.91 0.25 2.95
C ASP A 77 5.66 0.75 1.70
N MET A 78 6.79 1.40 1.87
CA MET A 78 7.60 1.87 0.75
C MET A 78 8.03 0.73 -0.18
N LEU A 79 8.23 -0.47 0.35
CA LEU A 79 8.61 -1.63 -0.45
C LEU A 79 7.41 -2.21 -1.20
N TYR A 80 6.26 -2.34 -0.53
CA TYR A 80 5.06 -2.92 -1.10
C TYR A 80 3.81 -2.15 -0.66
N ASN A 81 3.10 -1.61 -1.63
CA ASN A 81 1.83 -0.91 -1.44
C ASN A 81 0.91 -1.08 -2.67
N PRO A 82 -0.37 -0.74 -2.56
CA PRO A 82 -1.31 -0.85 -3.68
C PRO A 82 -0.88 -0.10 -4.94
N GLY A 83 -0.21 1.04 -4.77
CA GLY A 83 0.29 1.85 -5.90
C GLY A 83 1.30 1.09 -6.77
N HIS A 84 2.13 0.22 -6.19
CA HIS A 84 3.06 -0.60 -6.97
C HIS A 84 2.33 -1.58 -7.89
N LEU A 85 1.27 -2.24 -7.40
CA LEU A 85 0.46 -3.15 -8.22
C LEU A 85 -0.33 -2.39 -9.29
N ARG A 86 -0.92 -1.23 -8.97
CA ARG A 86 -1.67 -0.42 -9.94
C ARG A 86 -0.81 0.12 -11.06
N ASN A 87 0.45 0.47 -10.76
CA ASN A 87 1.31 1.21 -11.69
C ASN A 87 2.38 0.34 -12.39
N CYS A 88 2.48 -0.95 -12.09
CA CYS A 88 3.52 -1.80 -12.67
C CYS A 88 3.28 -2.15 -14.15
N MET A 89 2.06 -1.94 -14.67
CA MET A 89 1.68 -2.22 -16.06
C MET A 89 1.20 -0.95 -16.76
N LEU A 90 2.10 0.00 -16.92
CA LEU A 90 1.83 1.24 -17.65
C LEU A 90 1.79 0.99 -19.16
N PRO A 91 0.88 1.65 -19.90
CA PRO A 91 -0.11 2.65 -19.48
C PRO A 91 -1.50 2.11 -19.12
N GLU A 92 -1.69 0.80 -19.08
CA GLU A 92 -3.02 0.17 -19.03
C GLU A 92 -3.73 0.31 -17.68
N HIS A 93 -2.98 0.43 -16.57
CA HIS A 93 -3.52 0.54 -15.19
C HIS A 93 -4.72 -0.40 -14.90
N PRO A 94 -4.59 -1.73 -15.09
CA PRO A 94 -5.73 -2.64 -15.09
C PRO A 94 -6.42 -2.78 -13.72
N LEU A 95 -5.77 -2.34 -12.63
CA LEU A 95 -6.30 -2.38 -11.27
C LEU A 95 -6.85 -1.03 -10.78
N ASP A 96 -6.93 -0.01 -11.65
CA ASP A 96 -7.55 1.25 -11.28
C ASP A 96 -9.01 1.04 -10.88
N GLY A 97 -9.39 1.59 -9.72
CA GLY A 97 -10.71 1.41 -9.13
C GLY A 97 -10.99 0.02 -8.52
N LYS A 98 -10.09 -0.95 -8.72
CA LYS A 98 -10.23 -2.32 -8.18
C LYS A 98 -9.34 -2.60 -6.98
N LEU A 99 -8.28 -1.82 -6.79
CA LEU A 99 -7.35 -1.94 -5.68
C LEU A 99 -7.23 -0.57 -4.99
N PRO A 100 -8.05 -0.28 -3.96
CA PRO A 100 -7.98 0.98 -3.24
C PRO A 100 -6.68 1.12 -2.45
N ASP A 101 -6.39 2.33 -2.01
CA ASP A 101 -5.30 2.57 -1.08
C ASP A 101 -5.60 1.90 0.26
N SER A 102 -4.54 1.44 0.92
CA SER A 102 -4.62 0.88 2.25
C SER A 102 -4.77 1.99 3.31
N PHE A 103 -4.82 1.61 4.59
CA PHE A 103 -5.11 2.52 5.71
C PHE A 103 -3.87 3.19 6.31
N SER A 104 -2.67 2.85 5.89
CA SER A 104 -1.46 3.17 6.66
C SER A 104 -0.69 4.40 6.17
N VAL A 105 -1.36 5.36 5.54
CA VAL A 105 -0.72 6.65 5.31
C VAL A 105 -0.54 7.37 6.64
N PRO A 106 0.71 7.70 7.07
CA PRO A 106 0.95 8.38 8.33
C PRO A 106 0.08 9.62 8.48
N GLY A 107 -0.65 9.71 9.59
CA GLY A 107 -1.53 10.86 9.91
C GLY A 107 -2.94 10.85 9.27
N THR A 108 -3.29 9.85 8.47
CA THR A 108 -4.63 9.72 7.89
C THR A 108 -5.21 8.33 8.13
N HIS A 109 -5.27 7.91 9.40
CA HIS A 109 -5.89 6.63 9.73
C HIS A 109 -7.37 6.67 9.35
N THR A 110 -7.73 5.88 8.36
CA THR A 110 -9.13 5.63 8.01
C THR A 110 -9.41 4.15 8.25
N PHE A 111 -10.55 3.86 8.86
CA PHE A 111 -10.98 2.47 9.02
C PHE A 111 -11.20 1.85 7.63
N PRO A 112 -10.61 0.68 7.34
CA PRO A 112 -10.52 0.18 5.98
C PRO A 112 -11.80 -0.55 5.53
N MET A 113 -12.87 0.19 5.28
CA MET A 113 -14.14 -0.40 4.82
C MET A 113 -13.95 -1.27 3.57
N GLY A 114 -13.10 -0.85 2.63
CA GLY A 114 -12.79 -1.60 1.43
C GLY A 114 -12.20 -3.00 1.69
N PHE A 115 -11.65 -3.26 2.87
CA PHE A 115 -11.21 -4.60 3.26
C PHE A 115 -12.40 -5.57 3.38
N PHE A 116 -13.51 -5.12 3.93
CA PHE A 116 -14.69 -5.96 4.13
C PHE A 116 -15.46 -6.20 2.83
N GLU A 117 -15.31 -5.33 1.84
CA GLU A 117 -15.94 -5.41 0.52
C GLU A 117 -15.06 -6.18 -0.50
N ALA A 118 -13.78 -6.38 -0.18
CA ALA A 118 -12.84 -6.99 -1.10
C ALA A 118 -13.12 -8.48 -1.28
N LYS A 119 -13.14 -8.90 -2.54
CA LYS A 119 -13.17 -10.32 -2.91
C LYS A 119 -11.84 -10.99 -2.58
N TYR A 120 -10.73 -10.30 -2.81
CA TYR A 120 -9.39 -10.82 -2.54
C TYR A 120 -8.66 -9.92 -1.55
N VAL A 121 -7.99 -10.55 -0.57
CA VAL A 121 -7.09 -9.87 0.37
C VAL A 121 -5.66 -10.33 0.10
N ILE A 122 -4.74 -9.38 -0.01
CA ILE A 122 -3.32 -9.62 -0.27
C ILE A 122 -2.54 -9.40 1.02
N THR A 123 -1.75 -10.39 1.41
CA THR A 123 -0.81 -10.33 2.53
C THR A 123 0.61 -10.56 2.05
N ALA A 124 1.58 -10.15 2.86
CA ALA A 124 3.00 -10.45 2.63
C ALA A 124 3.61 -11.12 3.86
N ASP A 125 4.50 -12.07 3.62
CA ASP A 125 5.30 -12.73 4.64
C ASP A 125 6.79 -12.75 4.22
N PRO A 126 7.71 -12.18 5.04
CA PRO A 126 7.42 -11.41 6.24
C PRO A 126 6.57 -10.17 5.96
N PHE A 127 5.90 -9.61 6.96
CA PHE A 127 5.17 -8.36 6.78
C PHE A 127 6.19 -7.22 6.59
N PRO A 128 6.12 -6.44 5.50
CA PRO A 128 7.08 -5.38 5.23
C PRO A 128 6.94 -4.27 6.27
N SER A 129 8.07 -3.77 6.75
CA SER A 129 8.15 -2.74 7.78
C SER A 129 9.40 -1.91 7.57
N THR A 130 9.40 -1.04 6.58
CA THR A 130 10.51 -0.10 6.33
C THR A 130 10.28 1.24 7.01
N LEU A 131 9.04 1.57 7.35
CA LEU A 131 8.67 2.75 8.11
C LEU A 131 8.41 2.37 9.58
N ALA A 132 9.43 2.45 10.43
CA ALA A 132 9.24 2.41 11.88
C ALA A 132 8.65 3.77 12.33
N PRO A 133 7.92 3.87 13.39
CA PRO A 133 7.03 3.04 14.17
C PRO A 133 5.57 3.02 13.68
N ASP A 134 5.26 3.72 12.59
CA ASP A 134 3.88 3.92 12.09
C ASP A 134 3.26 2.66 11.48
N THR A 135 4.05 1.62 11.32
CA THR A 135 3.62 0.31 10.81
C THR A 135 2.96 -0.58 11.87
N GLU A 136 2.90 -0.15 13.13
CA GLU A 136 2.34 -0.96 14.22
C GLU A 136 0.89 -1.35 13.95
N LEU A 137 0.08 -0.41 13.47
CA LEU A 137 -1.31 -0.68 13.08
C LEU A 137 -1.39 -1.73 11.96
N GLY A 138 -0.56 -1.59 10.93
CA GLY A 138 -0.48 -2.56 9.83
C GLY A 138 -0.09 -3.96 10.32
N HIS A 139 0.90 -4.06 11.20
CA HIS A 139 1.29 -5.32 11.81
C HIS A 139 0.16 -5.97 12.62
N ARG A 140 -0.53 -5.19 13.44
CA ARG A 140 -1.64 -5.69 14.27
C ARG A 140 -2.83 -6.09 13.42
N PHE A 141 -3.15 -5.30 12.40
CA PHE A 141 -4.21 -5.63 11.46
C PHE A 141 -3.91 -6.92 10.70
N ASN A 142 -2.68 -7.06 10.17
CA ASN A 142 -2.22 -8.27 9.52
C ASN A 142 -2.23 -9.48 10.47
N ALA A 143 -1.75 -9.31 11.70
CA ALA A 143 -1.79 -10.38 12.70
C ALA A 143 -3.23 -10.83 13.02
N LYS A 144 -4.16 -9.87 13.11
CA LYS A 144 -5.58 -10.18 13.30
C LYS A 144 -6.15 -10.92 12.09
N PHE A 145 -5.83 -10.48 10.87
CA PHE A 145 -6.23 -11.17 9.65
C PHE A 145 -5.72 -12.62 9.63
N ILE A 146 -4.43 -12.84 9.90
CA ILE A 146 -3.83 -14.18 9.94
C ILE A 146 -4.54 -15.09 10.99
N GLN A 147 -4.98 -14.50 12.10
CA GLN A 147 -5.71 -15.23 13.14
C GLN A 147 -7.11 -15.68 12.68
N LEU A 148 -7.82 -14.87 11.92
CA LEU A 148 -9.24 -15.06 11.59
C LEU A 148 -9.49 -15.58 10.16
N ARG A 149 -8.50 -15.50 9.30
CA ARG A 149 -8.67 -15.74 7.84
C ARG A 149 -9.24 -17.11 7.50
N ASP A 150 -8.86 -18.16 8.25
CA ASP A 150 -9.26 -19.53 7.94
C ASP A 150 -10.79 -19.76 8.13
N GLU A 151 -11.47 -18.85 8.83
CA GLU A 151 -12.92 -18.83 9.01
C GLU A 151 -13.64 -18.11 7.88
N THR A 152 -12.99 -17.11 7.25
CA THR A 152 -13.63 -16.18 6.32
C THR A 152 -13.03 -16.18 4.92
N HIS A 153 -11.83 -16.75 4.76
CA HIS A 153 -11.09 -16.72 3.50
C HIS A 153 -10.44 -18.07 3.19
N THR A 154 -10.18 -18.31 1.91
CA THR A 154 -9.37 -19.44 1.44
C THR A 154 -8.17 -18.93 0.65
N LEU A 155 -7.04 -19.66 0.71
CA LEU A 155 -5.87 -19.32 -0.07
C LEU A 155 -6.14 -19.56 -1.57
N ALA A 156 -6.11 -18.50 -2.37
CA ALA A 156 -6.33 -18.55 -3.80
C ALA A 156 -5.03 -18.63 -4.61
N ALA A 157 -3.98 -17.91 -4.19
CA ALA A 157 -2.69 -17.93 -4.87
C ALA A 157 -1.55 -17.52 -3.92
N THR A 158 -0.31 -17.89 -4.32
CA THR A 158 0.92 -17.52 -3.63
C THR A 158 1.98 -17.13 -4.65
N PHE A 159 2.73 -16.06 -4.37
CA PHE A 159 3.80 -15.55 -5.22
C PHE A 159 5.08 -15.35 -4.41
N ASP A 160 6.16 -16.01 -4.83
CA ASP A 160 7.51 -15.72 -4.34
C ASP A 160 8.01 -14.45 -5.02
N MET A 161 8.29 -13.42 -4.25
CA MET A 161 8.74 -12.12 -4.77
C MET A 161 10.25 -12.11 -5.08
N GLY A 162 10.96 -13.20 -4.83
CA GLY A 162 12.39 -13.38 -5.18
C GLY A 162 13.37 -12.57 -4.31
N ASN A 163 12.87 -11.86 -3.29
CA ASN A 163 13.66 -11.03 -2.38
C ASN A 163 13.43 -11.40 -0.90
N GLY A 164 12.93 -12.61 -0.65
CA GLY A 164 12.63 -13.13 0.68
C GLY A 164 11.21 -12.83 1.16
N TYR A 165 10.39 -12.18 0.35
CA TYR A 165 8.96 -11.97 0.61
C TYR A 165 8.11 -12.93 -0.20
N THR A 166 7.00 -13.34 0.38
CA THR A 166 5.98 -14.13 -0.27
C THR A 166 4.64 -13.40 -0.18
N PHE A 167 3.99 -13.17 -1.33
CA PHE A 167 2.62 -12.66 -1.34
C PHE A 167 1.64 -13.83 -1.33
N SER A 168 0.61 -13.73 -0.49
CA SER A 168 -0.52 -14.64 -0.48
C SER A 168 -1.80 -13.88 -0.78
N ILE A 169 -2.58 -14.42 -1.72
CA ILE A 169 -3.89 -13.88 -2.09
C ILE A 169 -4.95 -14.80 -1.50
N TRP A 170 -5.85 -14.22 -0.73
CA TRP A 170 -6.91 -14.89 0.01
C TRP A 170 -8.25 -14.50 -0.56
N GLU A 171 -9.04 -15.45 -1.01
CA GLU A 171 -10.40 -15.22 -1.49
C GLU A 171 -11.39 -15.26 -0.34
N ARG A 172 -12.21 -14.23 -0.22
CA ARG A 172 -13.30 -14.19 0.77
C ARG A 172 -14.37 -15.20 0.36
N VAL A 173 -14.74 -16.06 1.29
CA VAL A 173 -15.75 -17.11 1.07
C VAL A 173 -17.06 -16.83 1.77
N GLU A 174 -17.08 -15.94 2.75
CA GLU A 174 -18.29 -15.56 3.50
C GLU A 174 -18.43 -14.02 3.54
N ALA A 175 -19.68 -13.57 3.55
CA ALA A 175 -19.97 -12.15 3.72
C ALA A 175 -19.47 -11.67 5.10
N PRO A 176 -19.01 -10.43 5.21
CA PRO A 176 -18.58 -9.88 6.50
C PRO A 176 -19.75 -9.88 7.50
N THR A 177 -19.43 -10.11 8.77
CA THR A 177 -20.38 -10.02 9.87
C THR A 177 -20.11 -8.78 10.71
N ARG A 178 -21.12 -8.31 11.46
CA ARG A 178 -20.92 -7.24 12.44
C ARG A 178 -19.80 -7.56 13.42
N GLU A 179 -19.75 -8.79 13.93
CA GLU A 179 -18.73 -9.24 14.87
C GLU A 179 -17.30 -9.17 14.27
N GLU A 180 -17.16 -9.55 13.00
CA GLU A 180 -15.89 -9.41 12.27
C GLU A 180 -15.47 -7.95 12.22
N VAL A 181 -16.35 -7.06 11.76
CA VAL A 181 -16.08 -5.61 11.64
C VAL A 181 -15.70 -5.00 12.98
N GLU A 182 -16.44 -5.28 14.05
CA GLU A 182 -16.18 -4.80 15.40
C GLU A 182 -14.83 -5.32 15.93
N THR A 183 -14.47 -6.56 15.60
CA THR A 183 -13.18 -7.14 15.99
C THR A 183 -12.00 -6.38 15.38
N TYR A 184 -12.10 -6.00 14.11
CA TYR A 184 -11.07 -5.18 13.46
C TYR A 184 -11.12 -3.72 13.96
N LEU A 185 -12.30 -3.16 14.24
CA LEU A 185 -12.44 -1.83 14.82
C LEU A 185 -11.67 -1.70 16.14
N HIS A 186 -11.71 -2.73 16.98
CA HIS A 186 -10.94 -2.74 18.23
C HIS A 186 -9.42 -2.66 18.02
N VAL A 187 -8.89 -3.17 16.92
CA VAL A 187 -7.47 -3.00 16.60
C VAL A 187 -7.16 -1.51 16.35
N PHE A 188 -8.03 -0.80 15.64
CA PHE A 188 -7.88 0.63 15.37
C PHE A 188 -8.07 1.48 16.62
N ASP A 189 -9.07 1.18 17.43
CA ASP A 189 -9.33 1.91 18.68
C ASP A 189 -8.16 1.79 19.66
N ALA A 190 -7.55 0.62 19.74
CA ALA A 190 -6.38 0.40 20.61
C ALA A 190 -5.18 1.27 20.22
N GLU A 191 -4.98 1.51 18.92
CA GLU A 191 -3.91 2.40 18.42
C GLU A 191 -4.26 3.89 18.54
N ASN A 192 -5.55 4.20 18.60
CA ASN A 192 -6.06 5.57 18.62
C ASN A 192 -6.81 5.89 19.93
N ALA A 193 -6.36 5.34 21.06
CA ALA A 193 -7.01 5.48 22.34
C ALA A 193 -7.22 6.95 22.81
N GLN A 194 -6.43 7.89 22.24
CA GLN A 194 -6.63 9.34 22.46
C GLN A 194 -7.85 9.92 21.71
N TYR A 195 -8.44 9.19 20.77
CA TYR A 195 -9.60 9.59 19.99
C TYR A 195 -10.68 8.53 20.05
N PRO A 196 -11.27 8.26 21.23
CA PRO A 196 -12.31 7.26 21.37
C PRO A 196 -13.48 7.60 20.43
N GLU A 197 -14.05 6.58 19.85
CA GLU A 197 -15.18 6.70 18.90
C GLU A 197 -14.87 7.35 17.54
N MET A 198 -13.59 7.62 17.21
CA MET A 198 -13.25 8.25 15.93
C MET A 198 -13.76 7.46 14.73
N PHE A 199 -13.76 6.15 14.79
CA PHE A 199 -14.19 5.27 13.70
C PHE A 199 -15.63 4.75 13.87
N SER A 200 -16.21 4.83 15.06
CA SER A 200 -17.51 4.22 15.39
C SER A 200 -18.64 4.73 14.50
N GLN A 201 -18.71 6.05 14.24
CA GLN A 201 -19.81 6.63 13.42
C GLN A 201 -19.71 6.16 11.96
N VAL A 202 -18.51 6.10 11.41
CA VAL A 202 -18.30 5.64 10.02
C VAL A 202 -18.63 4.15 9.92
N THR A 203 -18.20 3.38 10.91
CA THR A 203 -18.46 1.94 10.99
C THR A 203 -19.94 1.64 11.11
N GLU A 204 -20.67 2.31 12.00
CA GLU A 204 -22.11 2.14 12.15
C GLU A 204 -22.90 2.52 10.89
N GLY A 205 -22.48 3.59 10.20
CA GLY A 205 -23.08 3.97 8.92
C GLY A 205 -22.89 2.90 7.85
N TRP A 206 -21.70 2.30 7.79
CA TRP A 206 -21.40 1.23 6.85
C TRP A 206 -22.17 -0.06 7.18
N LEU A 207 -22.18 -0.47 8.46
CA LEU A 207 -22.94 -1.64 8.93
C LEU A 207 -24.43 -1.50 8.58
N ALA A 208 -25.04 -0.35 8.86
CA ALA A 208 -26.44 -0.07 8.53
C ALA A 208 -26.70 -0.16 7.01
N ALA A 209 -25.77 0.35 6.18
CA ALA A 209 -25.90 0.31 4.73
C ALA A 209 -25.84 -1.14 4.18
N HIS A 210 -25.15 -2.06 4.88
CA HIS A 210 -25.01 -3.47 4.51
C HIS A 210 -25.99 -4.40 5.25
N GLY A 211 -26.88 -3.83 6.08
CA GLY A 211 -27.90 -4.60 6.82
C GLY A 211 -27.32 -5.46 7.95
N LEU A 212 -26.18 -5.04 8.52
CA LEU A 212 -25.45 -5.72 9.60
C LEU A 212 -25.71 -5.11 10.96
#